data_a164d79bbc245f590cd276e3bd75d3dc
#
_entry.id   a164d79bbc245f590cd276e3bd75d3dc
#
_cell.length_a   1.000
_cell.length_b   1.000
_cell.length_c   1.000
_cell.angle_alpha   90.00
_cell.angle_beta   90.00
_cell.angle_gamma   90.00
#
_symmetry.space_group_name_H-M   'P 1'
#
loop_
_entity.id
_entity.type
_entity.pdbx_description
1 polymer ?
#
loop_
_entity_poly.entity_id
_entity_poly.type
_entity_poly.pdbx_seq_one_letter_code
_entity_poly.pdbx_strand_id
1 'polypeptide(L)'
;MKYRRILSLMGFLLFSFVPCFAHHMAVVVNKENGTREISSTQLAKMFRLENKKWDNGRDVLIVLHKNSAGEAITLKRLNGISATELNSMMASHKDSFVVVDSDADVLRMVESNPGAIGLVEVHSIDDQVNVLKVDGKLPLEAGYLPH
;
A
#
# COMPACT_ATOMS: atom_id res chain seq x y z
N MET A 1 -15.18 -64.95 -27.04
CA MET A 1 -14.51 -63.65 -27.28
C MET A 1 -14.92 -62.65 -26.20
N LYS A 2 -14.04 -62.34 -25.31
CA LYS A 2 -14.33 -61.32 -24.25
C LYS A 2 -13.67 -60.04 -24.65
N TYR A 3 -14.47 -59.06 -25.06
CA TYR A 3 -13.99 -57.71 -25.28
C TYR A 3 -13.84 -57.03 -23.92
N ARG A 4 -12.60 -56.89 -23.43
CA ARG A 4 -12.29 -56.03 -22.28
C ARG A 4 -12.35 -54.58 -22.73
N ARG A 5 -13.41 -53.91 -22.38
CA ARG A 5 -13.50 -52.44 -22.49
C ARG A 5 -12.56 -51.82 -21.45
N ILE A 6 -11.42 -51.33 -21.91
CA ILE A 6 -10.56 -50.49 -21.11
C ILE A 6 -11.21 -49.09 -21.08
N LEU A 7 -11.89 -48.77 -19.99
CA LEU A 7 -12.31 -47.41 -19.73
C LEU A 7 -11.04 -46.62 -19.35
N SER A 8 -10.54 -45.84 -20.29
CA SER A 8 -9.52 -44.84 -20.03
C SER A 8 -10.17 -43.72 -19.24
N LEU A 9 -9.93 -43.70 -17.92
CA LEU A 9 -10.28 -42.59 -17.05
C LEU A 9 -9.27 -41.48 -17.32
N MET A 10 -9.61 -40.60 -18.26
CA MET A 10 -8.87 -39.36 -18.50
C MET A 10 -9.24 -38.39 -17.41
N GLY A 11 -8.45 -38.42 -16.32
CA GLY A 11 -8.54 -37.48 -15.24
C GLY A 11 -8.22 -36.06 -15.75
N PHE A 12 -9.26 -35.28 -15.94
CA PHE A 12 -9.15 -33.88 -16.23
C PHE A 12 -8.68 -33.18 -14.93
N LEU A 13 -7.37 -33.03 -14.81
CA LEU A 13 -6.79 -32.22 -13.73
C LEU A 13 -7.12 -30.74 -14.02
N LEU A 14 -8.23 -30.29 -13.48
CA LEU A 14 -8.57 -28.88 -13.42
C LEU A 14 -7.51 -28.20 -12.51
N PHE A 15 -6.45 -27.70 -13.14
CA PHE A 15 -5.60 -26.72 -12.52
C PHE A 15 -6.45 -25.47 -12.28
N SER A 16 -7.01 -25.37 -11.10
CA SER A 16 -7.56 -24.12 -10.61
C SER A 16 -6.40 -23.13 -10.47
N PHE A 17 -6.16 -22.34 -11.52
CA PHE A 17 -5.37 -21.14 -11.41
C PHE A 17 -6.11 -20.22 -10.43
N VAL A 18 -5.74 -20.25 -9.16
CA VAL A 18 -6.09 -19.19 -8.24
C VAL A 18 -5.26 -17.98 -8.69
N PRO A 19 -5.87 -16.94 -9.26
CA PRO A 19 -5.11 -15.74 -9.58
C PRO A 19 -4.59 -15.20 -8.24
N CYS A 20 -3.27 -15.29 -8.05
CA CYS A 20 -2.59 -14.63 -6.95
C CYS A 20 -2.62 -13.14 -7.30
N PHE A 21 -3.64 -12.43 -6.84
CA PHE A 21 -3.69 -10.97 -6.96
C PHE A 21 -2.62 -10.42 -6.01
N ALA A 22 -1.43 -10.18 -6.55
CA ALA A 22 -0.44 -9.40 -5.86
C ALA A 22 -1.02 -7.98 -5.66
N HIS A 23 -1.13 -7.54 -4.41
CA HIS A 23 -1.55 -6.18 -4.09
C HIS A 23 -0.41 -5.21 -4.43
N HIS A 24 -0.50 -4.57 -5.59
CA HIS A 24 0.42 -3.52 -5.97
C HIS A 24 -0.02 -2.21 -5.34
N MET A 25 0.70 -1.79 -4.31
CA MET A 25 0.42 -0.54 -3.61
C MET A 25 1.24 0.60 -4.20
N ALA A 26 0.69 1.79 -4.14
CA ALA A 26 1.34 3.03 -4.51
C ALA A 26 1.30 4.03 -3.37
N VAL A 27 2.36 4.82 -3.23
CA VAL A 27 2.44 5.93 -2.29
C VAL A 27 1.84 7.17 -2.95
N VAL A 28 0.81 7.73 -2.34
CA VAL A 28 0.12 8.94 -2.83
C VAL A 28 0.29 10.09 -1.85
N VAL A 29 0.46 11.27 -2.40
CA VAL A 29 0.59 12.53 -1.65
C VAL A 29 -0.25 13.62 -2.28
N ASN A 30 -0.51 14.68 -1.51
CA ASN A 30 -1.21 15.85 -2.00
C ASN A 30 -0.42 16.53 -3.13
N LYS A 31 -1.13 17.09 -4.11
CA LYS A 31 -0.51 17.80 -5.26
C LYS A 31 0.36 18.98 -4.86
N GLU A 32 0.02 19.65 -3.75
CA GLU A 32 0.78 20.81 -3.24
C GLU A 32 2.04 20.40 -2.45
N ASN A 33 2.25 19.11 -2.21
CA ASN A 33 3.39 18.63 -1.42
C ASN A 33 4.74 19.00 -2.05
N GLY A 34 4.84 18.94 -3.36
CA GLY A 34 6.08 19.24 -4.10
C GLY A 34 7.09 18.08 -4.15
N THR A 35 7.02 17.13 -3.23
CA THR A 35 7.86 15.94 -3.23
C THR A 35 7.46 15.03 -4.40
N ARG A 36 8.44 14.55 -5.15
CA ARG A 36 8.23 13.67 -6.31
C ARG A 36 8.80 12.27 -6.11
N GLU A 37 9.76 12.16 -5.23
CA GLU A 37 10.49 10.94 -4.94
C GLU A 37 10.85 10.84 -3.48
N ILE A 38 10.88 9.63 -2.96
CA ILE A 38 11.29 9.31 -1.59
C ILE A 38 12.10 8.01 -1.61
N SER A 39 13.08 7.87 -0.72
CA SER A 39 13.71 6.57 -0.52
C SER A 39 12.83 5.67 0.35
N SER A 40 12.97 4.35 0.17
CA SER A 40 12.28 3.38 1.03
C SER A 40 12.63 3.56 2.51
N THR A 41 13.88 3.94 2.80
CA THR A 41 14.32 4.25 4.17
C THR A 41 13.60 5.48 4.75
N GLN A 42 13.47 6.55 3.98
CA GLN A 42 12.73 7.75 4.42
C GLN A 42 11.24 7.47 4.61
N LEU A 43 10.66 6.70 3.68
CA LEU A 43 9.27 6.28 3.76
C LEU A 43 9.00 5.45 5.03
N ALA A 44 9.88 4.48 5.33
CA ALA A 44 9.80 3.70 6.55
C ALA A 44 9.85 4.57 7.81
N LYS A 45 10.75 5.56 7.86
CA LYS A 45 10.87 6.51 8.98
C LYS A 45 9.62 7.37 9.14
N MET A 46 8.98 7.78 8.05
CA MET A 46 7.72 8.53 8.11
C MET A 46 6.61 7.70 8.74
N PHE A 47 6.41 6.47 8.30
CA PHE A 47 5.39 5.59 8.88
C PHE A 47 5.68 5.17 10.32
N ARG A 48 6.92 5.29 10.78
CA ARG A 48 7.31 5.10 12.18
C ARG A 48 7.24 6.39 13.02
N LEU A 49 6.86 7.51 12.42
CA LEU A 49 6.91 8.86 13.03
C LEU A 49 8.30 9.29 13.51
N GLU A 50 9.36 8.69 12.98
CA GLU A 50 10.73 9.15 13.19
C GLU A 50 11.03 10.41 12.38
N ASN A 51 10.37 10.58 11.24
CA ASN A 51 10.34 11.82 10.46
C ASN A 51 8.89 12.33 10.37
N LYS A 52 8.63 13.44 11.04
CA LYS A 52 7.28 14.01 11.19
C LYS A 52 7.02 15.20 10.27
N LYS A 53 8.00 15.62 9.47
CA LYS A 53 7.88 16.78 8.60
C LYS A 53 8.38 16.47 7.20
N TRP A 54 7.72 17.10 6.24
CA TRP A 54 8.19 17.20 4.88
C TRP A 54 9.33 18.22 4.77
N ASP A 55 10.10 18.16 3.67
CA ASP A 55 11.21 19.09 3.41
C ASP A 55 10.76 20.57 3.37
N ASN A 56 9.49 20.81 3.04
CA ASN A 56 8.88 22.14 3.07
C ASN A 56 8.40 22.58 4.46
N GLY A 57 8.68 21.81 5.50
CA GLY A 57 8.33 22.10 6.90
C GLY A 57 6.91 21.72 7.32
N ARG A 58 6.06 21.24 6.41
CA ARG A 58 4.70 20.77 6.72
C ARG A 58 4.74 19.49 7.56
N ASP A 59 3.81 19.37 8.47
CA ASP A 59 3.64 18.15 9.24
C ASP A 59 3.12 17.02 8.36
N VAL A 60 3.63 15.81 8.59
CA VAL A 60 3.18 14.59 7.93
C VAL A 60 1.88 14.13 8.58
N LEU A 61 0.85 13.91 7.77
CA LEU A 61 -0.39 13.24 8.16
C LEU A 61 -0.45 11.88 7.47
N ILE A 62 -0.43 10.82 8.24
CA ILE A 62 -0.48 9.45 7.74
C ILE A 62 -1.95 9.01 7.63
N VAL A 63 -2.39 8.70 6.42
CA VAL A 63 -3.73 8.20 6.15
C VAL A 63 -3.66 6.69 5.99
N LEU A 64 -4.34 5.97 6.86
CA LEU A 64 -4.37 4.51 6.89
C LEU A 64 -5.73 3.98 6.42
N HIS A 65 -5.70 2.93 5.63
CA HIS A 65 -6.88 2.21 5.18
C HIS A 65 -7.15 1.01 6.11
N LYS A 66 -8.18 1.12 6.95
CA LYS A 66 -8.61 0.05 7.82
C LYS A 66 -8.95 -1.22 7.01
N ASN A 67 -8.42 -2.35 7.44
CA ASN A 67 -8.63 -3.66 6.81
C ASN A 67 -8.07 -3.81 5.38
N SER A 68 -7.20 -2.92 4.92
CA SER A 68 -6.46 -3.14 3.67
C SER A 68 -5.36 -4.18 3.87
N ALA A 69 -5.52 -5.34 3.26
CA ALA A 69 -4.50 -6.40 3.30
C ALA A 69 -3.20 -5.97 2.63
N GLY A 70 -3.30 -5.25 1.50
CA GLY A 70 -2.14 -4.73 0.77
C GLY A 70 -1.34 -3.73 1.59
N GLU A 71 -2.00 -2.78 2.23
CA GLU A 71 -1.36 -1.81 3.12
C GLU A 71 -0.68 -2.50 4.30
N ALA A 72 -1.37 -3.40 4.99
CA ALA A 72 -0.83 -4.12 6.14
C ALA A 72 0.43 -4.92 5.80
N ILE A 73 0.42 -5.64 4.69
CA ILE A 73 1.57 -6.39 4.19
C ILE A 73 2.72 -5.45 3.84
N THR A 74 2.44 -4.37 3.13
CA THR A 74 3.45 -3.38 2.72
C THR A 74 4.11 -2.74 3.93
N LEU A 75 3.34 -2.26 4.89
CA LEU A 75 3.88 -1.63 6.11
C LEU A 75 4.71 -2.60 6.94
N LYS A 76 4.25 -3.83 7.10
CA LYS A 76 5.01 -4.85 7.83
C LYS A 76 6.35 -5.14 7.17
N ARG A 77 6.39 -5.24 5.85
CA ARG A 77 7.62 -5.52 5.09
C ARG A 77 8.55 -4.31 4.98
N LEU A 78 7.97 -3.11 4.87
CA LEU A 78 8.73 -1.87 4.72
C LEU A 78 9.49 -1.51 6.00
N ASN A 79 8.85 -1.63 7.15
CA ASN A 79 9.37 -1.10 8.42
C ASN A 79 9.29 -2.06 9.60
N GLY A 80 8.79 -3.27 9.42
CA GLY A 80 8.70 -4.29 10.47
C GLY A 80 7.69 -3.98 11.58
N ILE A 81 6.86 -2.93 11.43
CA ILE A 81 5.86 -2.58 12.44
C ILE A 81 4.75 -3.64 12.45
N SER A 82 4.47 -4.19 13.63
CA SER A 82 3.33 -5.06 13.85
C SER A 82 2.03 -4.26 13.95
N ALA A 83 0.88 -4.93 13.78
CA ALA A 83 -0.43 -4.31 13.97
C ALA A 83 -0.59 -3.73 15.39
N THR A 84 -0.05 -4.40 16.41
CA THR A 84 -0.08 -3.94 17.81
C THR A 84 0.73 -2.67 18.00
N GLU A 85 1.94 -2.61 17.43
CA GLU A 85 2.79 -1.40 17.47
C GLU A 85 2.13 -0.22 16.75
N LEU A 86 1.54 -0.46 15.57
CA LEU A 86 0.83 0.57 14.82
C LEU A 86 -0.36 1.12 15.61
N ASN A 87 -1.14 0.25 16.24
CA ASN A 87 -2.25 0.67 17.09
C ASN A 87 -1.79 1.51 18.29
N SER A 88 -0.66 1.14 18.91
CA SER A 88 -0.06 1.91 20.00
C SER A 88 0.43 3.28 19.54
N MET A 89 1.04 3.36 18.36
CA MET A 89 1.48 4.63 17.77
C MET A 89 0.29 5.53 17.47
N MET A 90 -0.78 5.00 16.89
CA MET A 90 -2.01 5.76 16.61
C MET A 90 -2.65 6.30 17.89
N ALA A 91 -2.69 5.51 18.96
CA ALA A 91 -3.23 5.92 20.25
C ALA A 91 -2.42 7.05 20.88
N SER A 92 -1.09 7.02 20.73
CA SER A 92 -0.16 8.01 21.31
C SER A 92 -0.01 9.29 20.46
N HIS A 93 -0.29 9.22 19.15
CA HIS A 93 -0.06 10.30 18.19
C HIS A 93 -1.29 10.54 17.31
N LYS A 94 -2.43 10.79 17.93
CA LYS A 94 -3.74 10.93 17.26
C LYS A 94 -3.76 11.98 16.15
N ASP A 95 -3.00 13.05 16.31
CA ASP A 95 -2.95 14.15 15.33
C ASP A 95 -2.12 13.80 14.08
N SER A 96 -1.34 12.71 14.13
CA SER A 96 -0.48 12.27 13.02
C SER A 96 -1.10 11.20 12.14
N PHE A 97 -2.25 10.64 12.54
CA PHE A 97 -2.92 9.55 11.85
C PHE A 97 -4.39 9.85 11.59
N VAL A 98 -4.85 9.44 10.42
CA VAL A 98 -6.28 9.34 10.08
C VAL A 98 -6.53 7.93 9.56
N VAL A 99 -7.58 7.27 10.05
CA VAL A 99 -7.98 5.95 9.58
C VAL A 99 -9.27 6.07 8.80
N VAL A 100 -9.30 5.52 7.60
CA VAL A 100 -10.44 5.52 6.69
C VAL A 100 -10.77 4.10 6.24
N ASP A 101 -11.93 3.91 5.58
CA ASP A 101 -12.50 2.59 5.28
C ASP A 101 -12.30 2.13 3.84
N SER A 102 -11.78 2.98 2.95
CA SER A 102 -11.62 2.66 1.53
C SER A 102 -10.47 3.43 0.90
N ASP A 103 -9.96 2.94 -0.23
CA ASP A 103 -9.00 3.67 -1.06
C ASP A 103 -9.55 5.02 -1.54
N ALA A 104 -10.83 5.08 -1.88
CA ALA A 104 -11.49 6.34 -2.25
C ALA A 104 -11.43 7.37 -1.11
N ASP A 105 -11.56 6.93 0.13
CA ASP A 105 -11.45 7.81 1.30
C ASP A 105 -10.00 8.20 1.57
N VAL A 106 -9.03 7.31 1.35
CA VAL A 106 -7.59 7.66 1.37
C VAL A 106 -7.31 8.78 0.38
N LEU A 107 -7.74 8.64 -0.86
CA LEU A 107 -7.53 9.64 -1.91
C LEU A 107 -8.17 10.98 -1.55
N ARG A 108 -9.39 10.99 -1.02
CA ARG A 108 -10.04 12.23 -0.54
C ARG A 108 -9.28 12.92 0.58
N MET A 109 -8.79 12.16 1.55
CA MET A 109 -8.02 12.71 2.66
C MET A 109 -6.69 13.28 2.19
N VAL A 110 -6.01 12.60 1.27
CA VAL A 110 -4.75 13.06 0.67
C VAL A 110 -4.98 14.31 -0.17
N GLU A 111 -6.03 14.35 -0.98
CA GLU A 111 -6.40 15.53 -1.78
C GLU A 111 -6.65 16.77 -0.91
N SER A 112 -7.32 16.59 0.22
CA SER A 112 -7.76 17.69 1.10
C SER A 112 -6.67 18.18 2.06
N ASN A 113 -5.57 17.46 2.24
CA ASN A 113 -4.56 17.78 3.25
C ASN A 113 -3.16 17.83 2.64
N PRO A 114 -2.55 19.03 2.55
CA PRO A 114 -1.25 19.21 1.90
C PRO A 114 -0.10 18.37 2.48
N GLY A 115 -0.16 17.98 3.75
CA GLY A 115 0.84 17.14 4.42
C GLY A 115 0.53 15.63 4.40
N ALA A 116 -0.58 15.21 3.79
CA ALA A 116 -1.02 13.84 3.85
C ALA A 116 -0.21 12.91 2.94
N ILE A 117 0.00 11.69 3.43
CA ILE A 117 0.57 10.55 2.72
C ILE A 117 -0.29 9.32 2.98
N GLY A 118 -0.49 8.50 1.96
CA GLY A 118 -1.24 7.26 2.07
C GLY A 118 -0.76 6.20 1.10
N LEU A 119 -1.26 4.98 1.29
CA LEU A 119 -1.07 3.86 0.40
C LEU A 119 -2.43 3.46 -0.18
N VAL A 120 -2.47 3.30 -1.49
CA VAL A 120 -3.64 2.79 -2.21
C VAL A 120 -3.22 1.73 -3.21
N GLU A 121 -4.13 0.86 -3.59
CA GLU A 121 -3.88 -0.05 -4.71
C GLU A 121 -3.73 0.75 -6.00
N VAL A 122 -2.80 0.32 -6.86
CA VAL A 122 -2.47 1.06 -8.10
C VAL A 122 -3.70 1.35 -8.96
N HIS A 123 -4.65 0.41 -9.03
CA HIS A 123 -5.87 0.59 -9.81
C HIS A 123 -6.85 1.63 -9.24
N SER A 124 -6.67 2.04 -7.98
CA SER A 124 -7.51 3.05 -7.33
C SER A 124 -7.03 4.48 -7.56
N ILE A 125 -5.83 4.68 -8.11
CA ILE A 125 -5.24 6.01 -8.30
C ILE A 125 -6.09 6.84 -9.26
N ASP A 126 -6.31 8.10 -8.87
CA ASP A 126 -6.96 9.13 -9.71
C ASP A 126 -5.99 10.30 -10.00
N ASP A 127 -6.48 11.30 -10.71
CA ASP A 127 -5.71 12.47 -11.10
C ASP A 127 -5.69 13.59 -10.04
N GLN A 128 -6.30 13.38 -8.87
CA GLN A 128 -6.39 14.37 -7.78
C GLN A 128 -5.18 14.34 -6.84
N VAL A 129 -4.38 13.31 -6.91
CA VAL A 129 -3.20 13.11 -6.08
C VAL A 129 -1.95 12.92 -6.93
N ASN A 130 -0.78 13.08 -6.31
CA ASN A 130 0.50 12.71 -6.93
C ASN A 130 0.96 11.35 -6.40
N VAL A 131 1.54 10.56 -7.29
CA VAL A 131 2.20 9.29 -6.94
C VAL A 131 3.69 9.54 -6.77
N LEU A 132 4.24 9.12 -5.63
CA LEU A 132 5.68 9.21 -5.38
C LEU A 132 6.43 8.06 -6.06
N LYS A 133 7.58 8.39 -6.64
CA LYS A 133 8.60 7.37 -6.90
C LYS A 133 9.22 6.94 -5.57
N VAL A 134 9.51 5.66 -5.47
CA VAL A 134 10.25 5.10 -4.32
C VAL A 134 11.55 4.48 -4.83
N ASP A 135 12.67 4.94 -4.34
CA ASP A 135 14.01 4.57 -4.82
C ASP A 135 14.15 4.71 -6.36
N GLY A 136 13.59 5.77 -6.92
CA GLY A 136 13.61 6.06 -8.36
C GLY A 136 12.65 5.24 -9.20
N LYS A 137 11.81 4.39 -8.59
CA LYS A 137 10.90 3.48 -9.28
C LYS A 137 9.46 3.97 -9.22
N LEU A 138 8.70 3.66 -10.27
CA LEU A 138 7.25 3.86 -10.34
C LEU A 138 6.51 2.63 -9.78
N PRO A 139 5.25 2.77 -9.36
CA PRO A 139 4.39 1.63 -9.10
C PRO A 139 4.40 0.64 -10.28
N LEU A 140 4.30 -0.65 -10.00
CA LEU A 140 4.43 -1.76 -10.95
C LEU A 140 5.85 -2.07 -11.42
N GLU A 141 6.83 -1.20 -11.22
CA GLU A 141 8.23 -1.56 -11.42
C GLU A 141 8.72 -2.47 -10.28
N ALA A 142 9.54 -3.46 -10.63
CA ALA A 142 10.10 -4.39 -9.64
C ALA A 142 10.89 -3.63 -8.55
N GLY A 143 10.58 -3.92 -7.28
CA GLY A 143 11.25 -3.30 -6.14
C GLY A 143 10.75 -1.91 -5.75
N TYR A 144 9.58 -1.48 -6.27
CA TYR A 144 8.96 -0.22 -5.85
C TYR A 144 8.62 -0.23 -4.35
N LEU A 145 7.80 -1.16 -3.93
CA LEU A 145 7.47 -1.43 -2.53
C LEU A 145 7.54 -2.94 -2.27
N PRO A 146 7.88 -3.35 -1.04
CA PRO A 146 7.81 -4.76 -0.68
C PRO A 146 6.34 -5.22 -0.66
N HIS A 147 6.08 -6.38 -1.26
CA HIS A 147 4.74 -7.00 -1.36
C HIS A 147 4.79 -8.53 -1.18
#